data_bb2c8d5d6fa6a1f6cc78d32fbb50be02
#
_entry.id   bb2c8d5d6fa6a1f6cc78d32fbb50be02
#
_cell.length_a   1.000
_cell.length_b   1.000
_cell.length_c   1.000
_cell.angle_alpha   90.00
_cell.angle_beta   90.00
_cell.angle_gamma   90.00
#
_symmetry.space_group_name_H-M   'P 1'
#
loop_
_entity.id
_entity.type
_entity.pdbx_description
1 polymer ?
#
loop_
_entity_poly.entity_id
_entity_poly.type
_entity_poly.pdbx_seq_one_letter_code
_entity_poly.pdbx_strand_id
1 'polypeptide(L)'
;MAKVDVLPVRPNLEFLKKLAKQQVVALRRQGKTTSLAAAQLTLARKYGFPSWRKLKTHVESLKQAAAAVEAISSGDTKSLKRLLSQNSSLANTRVDNERTLLHVATDWPGHFPNNIETIAALVASGADVNAAFAGRHSETPLHWAASSNDVGAIDVLLDHGANIEARGSVIGGGTAMSDAVAFGQWQAARRLLERGAQTTLWQAAALGLMDRVDECFKAVPPPTPDEITNAFWCACHGGQRVAAEYLLHRGADLNWVGYDKLSPLDAAHRSGAAALVQWLRSRGAKSAKESTAV
;
A
#
# COMPACT_ATOMS: atom_id res chain seq x y z
N MET A 1 13.69 -35.34 7.16
CA MET A 1 12.92 -34.39 7.99
C MET A 1 11.44 -34.74 7.89
N ALA A 2 10.72 -34.83 9.01
CA ALA A 2 9.28 -35.08 8.99
C ALA A 2 8.59 -33.90 8.28
N LYS A 3 7.69 -34.22 7.35
CA LYS A 3 6.90 -33.20 6.62
C LYS A 3 6.04 -32.46 7.63
N VAL A 4 6.21 -31.15 7.75
CA VAL A 4 5.40 -30.29 8.60
C VAL A 4 4.10 -29.99 7.84
N ASP A 5 2.96 -30.25 8.47
CA ASP A 5 1.66 -29.92 7.90
C ASP A 5 1.42 -28.40 8.02
N VAL A 6 0.69 -27.85 7.06
CA VAL A 6 0.28 -26.44 7.11
C VAL A 6 -1.00 -26.32 7.93
N LEU A 7 -1.05 -25.36 8.85
CA LEU A 7 -2.30 -25.02 9.53
C LEU A 7 -3.35 -24.54 8.51
N PRO A 8 -4.64 -24.85 8.72
CA PRO A 8 -5.71 -24.26 7.92
C PRO A 8 -5.63 -22.71 7.93
N VAL A 9 -6.07 -22.09 6.88
CA VAL A 9 -6.10 -20.59 6.76
C VAL A 9 -6.86 -19.93 7.94
N ARG A 10 -7.89 -20.61 8.47
CA ARG A 10 -8.63 -20.18 9.68
C ARG A 10 -8.58 -21.31 10.73
N PRO A 11 -7.49 -21.43 11.47
CA PRO A 11 -7.36 -22.50 12.44
C PRO A 11 -8.32 -22.29 13.62
N ASN A 12 -9.00 -23.36 14.02
CA ASN A 12 -9.94 -23.34 15.13
C ASN A 12 -9.36 -24.14 16.32
N LEU A 13 -9.17 -23.47 17.45
CA LEU A 13 -8.59 -24.07 18.63
C LEU A 13 -9.45 -25.21 19.21
N GLU A 14 -10.79 -25.08 19.18
CA GLU A 14 -11.69 -26.15 19.66
C GLU A 14 -11.61 -27.38 18.76
N PHE A 15 -11.50 -27.19 17.45
CA PHE A 15 -11.25 -28.28 16.53
C PHE A 15 -9.92 -28.98 16.81
N LEU A 16 -8.84 -28.22 17.03
CA LEU A 16 -7.53 -28.80 17.38
C LEU A 16 -7.56 -29.56 18.72
N LYS A 17 -8.28 -29.07 19.72
CA LYS A 17 -8.54 -29.79 20.97
C LYS A 17 -9.30 -31.09 20.75
N LYS A 18 -10.32 -31.08 19.89
CA LYS A 18 -11.09 -32.27 19.51
C LYS A 18 -10.20 -33.30 18.83
N LEU A 19 -9.36 -32.88 17.87
CA LEU A 19 -8.39 -33.77 17.21
C LEU A 19 -7.43 -34.43 18.21
N ALA A 20 -6.88 -33.68 19.16
CA ALA A 20 -6.00 -34.23 20.19
C ALA A 20 -6.72 -35.28 21.05
N LYS A 21 -7.99 -35.04 21.45
CA LYS A 21 -8.80 -36.03 22.19
C LYS A 21 -9.07 -37.29 21.35
N GLN A 22 -9.42 -37.13 20.06
CA GLN A 22 -9.64 -38.22 19.14
C GLN A 22 -8.38 -39.09 18.97
N GLN A 23 -7.19 -38.49 18.92
CA GLN A 23 -5.92 -39.19 18.82
C GLN A 23 -5.67 -40.05 20.08
N VAL A 24 -6.00 -39.55 21.27
CA VAL A 24 -5.92 -40.35 22.52
C VAL A 24 -6.80 -41.57 22.44
N VAL A 25 -8.06 -41.43 21.99
CA VAL A 25 -9.02 -42.54 21.86
C VAL A 25 -8.52 -43.57 20.84
N ALA A 26 -8.03 -43.11 19.69
CA ALA A 26 -7.52 -44.01 18.63
C ALA A 26 -6.32 -44.83 19.09
N LEU A 27 -5.37 -44.20 19.80
CA LEU A 27 -4.19 -44.88 20.33
C LEU A 27 -4.56 -45.89 21.42
N ARG A 28 -5.50 -45.55 22.29
CA ARG A 28 -6.00 -46.49 23.32
C ARG A 28 -6.65 -47.75 22.72
N ARG A 29 -7.41 -47.59 21.62
CA ARG A 29 -7.98 -48.73 20.88
C ARG A 29 -6.91 -49.66 20.27
N GLN A 30 -5.71 -49.13 20.02
CA GLN A 30 -4.54 -49.90 19.55
C GLN A 30 -3.68 -50.47 20.70
N GLY A 31 -4.16 -50.42 21.93
CA GLY A 31 -3.41 -50.91 23.11
C GLY A 31 -2.26 -49.97 23.55
N LYS A 32 -2.16 -48.76 23.01
CA LYS A 32 -1.12 -47.79 23.34
C LYS A 32 -1.59 -46.82 24.44
N THR A 33 -0.85 -46.69 25.51
CA THR A 33 -1.13 -45.70 26.55
C THR A 33 -0.58 -44.35 26.14
N THR A 34 -1.45 -43.32 26.07
CA THR A 34 -1.02 -41.94 25.81
C THR A 34 -1.85 -40.97 26.65
N SER A 35 -1.24 -39.87 27.05
CA SER A 35 -1.91 -38.78 27.74
C SER A 35 -2.42 -37.74 26.74
N LEU A 36 -3.41 -36.92 27.16
CA LEU A 36 -3.88 -35.79 26.36
C LEU A 36 -2.74 -34.79 26.07
N ALA A 37 -1.86 -34.56 27.06
CA ALA A 37 -0.69 -33.68 26.89
C ALA A 37 0.28 -34.20 25.82
N ALA A 38 0.51 -35.52 25.77
CA ALA A 38 1.35 -36.14 24.74
C ALA A 38 0.70 -36.01 23.34
N ALA A 39 -0.61 -36.24 23.22
CA ALA A 39 -1.33 -36.05 21.96
C ALA A 39 -1.33 -34.59 21.49
N GLN A 40 -1.52 -33.67 22.42
CA GLN A 40 -1.41 -32.23 22.13
C GLN A 40 -0.01 -31.81 21.64
N LEU A 41 1.05 -32.34 22.27
CA LEU A 41 2.42 -32.08 21.83
C LEU A 41 2.68 -32.66 20.43
N THR A 42 2.21 -33.87 20.18
CA THR A 42 2.33 -34.52 18.86
C THR A 42 1.62 -33.67 17.79
N LEU A 43 0.42 -33.19 18.08
CA LEU A 43 -0.33 -32.36 17.16
C LEU A 43 0.37 -31.00 16.94
N ALA A 44 0.92 -30.38 18.00
CA ALA A 44 1.67 -29.14 17.87
C ALA A 44 2.91 -29.32 16.96
N ARG A 45 3.67 -30.38 17.17
CA ARG A 45 4.87 -30.72 16.37
C ARG A 45 4.52 -31.02 14.91
N LYS A 46 3.37 -31.65 14.64
CA LYS A 46 2.84 -31.89 13.30
C LYS A 46 2.68 -30.59 12.50
N TYR A 47 2.28 -29.50 13.16
CA TYR A 47 2.17 -28.16 12.59
C TYR A 47 3.42 -27.28 12.79
N GLY A 48 4.57 -27.89 13.17
CA GLY A 48 5.84 -27.16 13.31
C GLY A 48 6.03 -26.37 14.61
N PHE A 49 5.14 -26.53 15.59
CA PHE A 49 5.25 -25.83 16.86
C PHE A 49 5.96 -26.69 17.92
N PRO A 50 6.87 -26.12 18.73
CA PRO A 50 7.62 -26.87 19.75
C PRO A 50 6.75 -27.34 20.93
N SER A 51 5.58 -26.71 21.14
CA SER A 51 4.66 -27.07 22.22
C SER A 51 3.22 -26.70 21.91
N TRP A 52 2.27 -27.35 22.58
CA TRP A 52 0.86 -27.03 22.52
C TRP A 52 0.57 -25.57 22.92
N ARG A 53 1.27 -25.04 23.92
CA ARG A 53 1.13 -23.64 24.33
C ARG A 53 1.47 -22.69 23.18
N LYS A 54 2.58 -22.92 22.47
CA LYS A 54 2.98 -22.09 21.34
C LYS A 54 1.97 -22.16 20.17
N LEU A 55 1.47 -23.37 19.85
CA LEU A 55 0.40 -23.54 18.87
C LEU A 55 -0.86 -22.79 19.29
N LYS A 56 -1.30 -22.93 20.55
CA LYS A 56 -2.48 -22.24 21.08
C LYS A 56 -2.33 -20.72 20.96
N THR A 57 -1.21 -20.16 21.43
CA THR A 57 -0.93 -18.73 21.36
C THR A 57 -0.95 -18.23 19.93
N HIS A 58 -0.39 -18.97 18.99
CA HIS A 58 -0.39 -18.62 17.57
C HIS A 58 -1.82 -18.59 16.99
N VAL A 59 -2.64 -19.61 17.26
CA VAL A 59 -4.04 -19.66 16.80
C VAL A 59 -4.88 -18.53 17.40
N GLU A 60 -4.66 -18.20 18.67
CA GLU A 60 -5.33 -17.08 19.35
C GLU A 60 -4.91 -15.74 18.75
N SER A 61 -3.62 -15.57 18.44
CA SER A 61 -3.11 -14.36 17.77
C SER A 61 -3.72 -14.18 16.38
N LEU A 62 -3.81 -15.24 15.57
CA LEU A 62 -4.47 -15.18 14.26
C LEU A 62 -5.95 -14.79 14.37
N LYS A 63 -6.64 -15.34 15.38
CA LYS A 63 -8.05 -14.99 15.63
C LYS A 63 -8.22 -13.52 16.01
N GLN A 64 -7.33 -13.00 16.87
CA GLN A 64 -7.34 -11.59 17.27
C GLN A 64 -7.01 -10.67 16.09
N ALA A 65 -6.03 -11.03 15.26
CA ALA A 65 -5.69 -10.29 14.04
C ALA A 65 -6.88 -10.22 13.07
N ALA A 66 -7.56 -11.34 12.83
CA ALA A 66 -8.76 -11.37 11.98
C ALA A 66 -9.89 -10.49 12.53
N ALA A 67 -10.13 -10.52 13.86
CA ALA A 67 -11.12 -9.66 14.49
C ALA A 67 -10.75 -8.18 14.42
N ALA A 68 -9.45 -7.86 14.50
CA ALA A 68 -8.98 -6.48 14.34
C ALA A 68 -9.17 -5.99 12.90
N VAL A 69 -8.88 -6.81 11.89
CA VAL A 69 -9.14 -6.50 10.47
C VAL A 69 -10.63 -6.21 10.26
N GLU A 70 -11.52 -7.05 10.79
CA GLU A 70 -12.97 -6.83 10.66
C GLU A 70 -13.42 -5.55 11.36
N ALA A 71 -12.90 -5.26 12.56
CA ALA A 71 -13.18 -4.03 13.28
C ALA A 71 -12.70 -2.78 12.51
N ILE A 72 -11.54 -2.84 11.86
CA ILE A 72 -11.01 -1.77 11.00
C ILE A 72 -11.95 -1.58 9.80
N SER A 73 -12.25 -2.63 9.07
CA SER A 73 -13.06 -2.56 7.84
C SER A 73 -14.51 -2.10 8.10
N SER A 74 -15.07 -2.42 9.27
CA SER A 74 -16.40 -1.98 9.68
C SER A 74 -16.41 -0.63 10.40
N GLY A 75 -15.25 -0.09 10.78
CA GLY A 75 -15.13 1.13 11.59
C GLY A 75 -15.55 0.95 13.05
N ASP A 76 -15.53 -0.28 13.57
CA ASP A 76 -15.81 -0.55 14.99
C ASP A 76 -14.60 -0.24 15.88
N THR A 77 -14.36 1.04 16.07
CA THR A 77 -13.24 1.54 16.90
C THR A 77 -13.31 1.07 18.35
N LYS A 78 -14.52 0.82 18.87
CA LYS A 78 -14.72 0.32 20.24
C LYS A 78 -14.18 -1.10 20.39
N SER A 79 -14.52 -2.00 19.49
CA SER A 79 -14.00 -3.37 19.46
C SER A 79 -12.49 -3.39 19.20
N LEU A 80 -11.99 -2.56 18.29
CA LEU A 80 -10.55 -2.44 18.04
C LEU A 80 -9.80 -2.01 19.31
N LYS A 81 -10.21 -0.92 19.97
CA LYS A 81 -9.59 -0.43 21.21
C LYS A 81 -9.58 -1.50 22.30
N ARG A 82 -10.68 -2.27 22.43
CA ARG A 82 -10.76 -3.38 23.38
C ARG A 82 -9.77 -4.50 23.04
N LEU A 83 -9.61 -4.88 21.78
CA LEU A 83 -8.64 -5.89 21.35
C LEU A 83 -7.21 -5.42 21.63
N LEU A 84 -6.88 -4.17 21.31
CA LEU A 84 -5.58 -3.57 21.56
C LEU A 84 -5.23 -3.46 23.04
N SER A 85 -6.21 -3.11 23.91
CA SER A 85 -6.01 -3.08 25.36
C SER A 85 -5.77 -4.46 25.97
N GLN A 86 -6.35 -5.52 25.40
CA GLN A 86 -6.13 -6.91 25.84
C GLN A 86 -4.79 -7.47 25.34
N ASN A 87 -4.29 -6.96 24.23
CA ASN A 87 -3.04 -7.42 23.62
C ASN A 87 -2.38 -6.28 22.84
N SER A 88 -1.50 -5.52 23.47
CA SER A 88 -0.80 -4.40 22.83
C SER A 88 0.11 -4.83 21.68
N SER A 89 0.64 -6.08 21.69
CA SER A 89 1.44 -6.58 20.59
C SER A 89 0.65 -6.73 19.28
N LEU A 90 -0.69 -6.70 19.35
CA LEU A 90 -1.56 -6.76 18.19
C LEU A 90 -1.36 -5.57 17.25
N ALA A 91 -1.04 -4.38 17.77
CA ALA A 91 -0.81 -3.18 16.99
C ALA A 91 0.27 -3.36 15.89
N ASN A 92 1.30 -4.18 16.17
CA ASN A 92 2.39 -4.49 15.24
C ASN A 92 2.29 -5.89 14.63
N THR A 93 1.15 -6.59 14.81
CA THR A 93 0.94 -7.90 14.18
C THR A 93 0.81 -7.73 12.67
N ARG A 94 1.47 -8.61 11.92
CA ARG A 94 1.32 -8.67 10.47
C ARG A 94 0.20 -9.64 10.10
N VAL A 95 -0.71 -9.18 9.25
CA VAL A 95 -1.73 -9.98 8.58
C VAL A 95 -1.07 -10.61 7.35
N ASP A 96 -1.30 -11.90 7.13
CA ASP A 96 -0.73 -12.67 6.02
C ASP A 96 0.81 -12.60 5.96
N ASN A 97 1.46 -12.33 7.11
CA ASN A 97 2.90 -12.10 7.29
C ASN A 97 3.46 -10.86 6.56
N GLU A 98 2.64 -10.05 5.94
CA GLU A 98 3.07 -8.93 5.09
C GLU A 98 2.58 -7.58 5.60
N ARG A 99 1.26 -7.39 5.76
CA ARG A 99 0.62 -6.12 6.10
C ARG A 99 0.53 -5.92 7.61
N THR A 100 0.81 -4.72 8.11
CA THR A 100 0.43 -4.34 9.48
C THR A 100 -1.05 -3.92 9.52
N LEU A 101 -1.63 -3.75 10.72
CA LEU A 101 -2.99 -3.23 10.84
C LEU A 101 -3.12 -1.79 10.33
N LEU A 102 -2.05 -0.99 10.33
CA LEU A 102 -2.04 0.32 9.68
C LEU A 102 -2.15 0.21 8.16
N HIS A 103 -1.47 -0.76 7.52
CA HIS A 103 -1.66 -1.02 6.10
C HIS A 103 -3.10 -1.44 5.81
N VAL A 104 -3.72 -2.28 6.66
CA VAL A 104 -5.13 -2.65 6.50
C VAL A 104 -6.04 -1.43 6.57
N ALA A 105 -5.77 -0.48 7.48
CA ALA A 105 -6.55 0.74 7.63
C ALA A 105 -6.41 1.70 6.44
N THR A 106 -5.33 1.60 5.66
CA THR A 106 -5.05 2.46 4.50
C THR A 106 -5.14 1.74 3.16
N ASP A 107 -5.54 0.45 3.17
CA ASP A 107 -5.66 -0.38 1.97
C ASP A 107 -6.75 0.15 1.02
N TRP A 108 -6.54 -0.08 -0.28
CA TRP A 108 -7.55 0.26 -1.28
C TRP A 108 -8.90 -0.44 -0.98
N PRO A 109 -10.05 0.21 -1.13
CA PRO A 109 -10.27 1.55 -1.71
C PRO A 109 -10.04 2.72 -0.74
N GLY A 110 -9.57 2.50 0.49
CA GLY A 110 -9.45 3.54 1.51
C GLY A 110 -10.80 3.97 2.10
N HIS A 111 -10.77 5.08 2.87
CA HIS A 111 -11.98 5.73 3.38
C HIS A 111 -12.88 4.81 4.25
N PHE A 112 -12.27 3.87 4.99
CA PHE A 112 -13.02 3.04 5.92
C PHE A 112 -13.77 3.90 6.96
N PRO A 113 -14.93 3.48 7.44
CA PRO A 113 -15.66 4.23 8.48
C PRO A 113 -14.78 4.46 9.72
N ASN A 114 -14.82 5.66 10.28
CA ASN A 114 -14.02 6.07 11.45
C ASN A 114 -12.50 5.85 11.28
N ASN A 115 -11.99 5.96 10.04
CA ASN A 115 -10.60 5.61 9.71
C ASN A 115 -9.57 6.45 10.48
N ILE A 116 -9.81 7.75 10.63
CA ILE A 116 -8.93 8.66 11.39
C ILE A 116 -8.80 8.18 12.84
N GLU A 117 -9.94 7.86 13.51
CA GLU A 117 -9.94 7.36 14.88
C GLU A 117 -9.29 5.97 14.98
N THR A 118 -9.47 5.13 13.96
CA THR A 118 -8.86 3.80 13.84
C THR A 118 -7.34 3.90 13.78
N ILE A 119 -6.79 4.73 12.89
CA ILE A 119 -5.34 4.97 12.76
C ILE A 119 -4.77 5.53 14.06
N ALA A 120 -5.40 6.56 14.63
CA ALA A 120 -4.97 7.15 15.90
C ALA A 120 -4.95 6.10 17.04
N ALA A 121 -5.97 5.23 17.13
CA ALA A 121 -6.02 4.17 18.14
C ALA A 121 -4.92 3.13 17.98
N LEU A 122 -4.58 2.76 16.74
CA LEU A 122 -3.47 1.85 16.42
C LEU A 122 -2.13 2.46 16.83
N VAL A 123 -1.87 3.72 16.46
CA VAL A 123 -0.62 4.42 16.82
C VAL A 123 -0.51 4.62 18.33
N ALA A 124 -1.58 5.04 19.00
CA ALA A 124 -1.62 5.15 20.46
C ALA A 124 -1.35 3.83 21.18
N SER A 125 -1.62 2.69 20.52
CA SER A 125 -1.32 1.35 21.03
C SER A 125 0.08 0.85 20.64
N GLY A 126 0.91 1.70 20.06
CA GLY A 126 2.31 1.42 19.69
C GLY A 126 2.50 0.83 18.30
N ALA A 127 1.55 1.01 17.36
CA ALA A 127 1.77 0.66 15.96
C ALA A 127 2.90 1.52 15.37
N ASP A 128 3.82 0.88 14.66
CA ASP A 128 4.86 1.59 13.90
C ASP A 128 4.26 2.23 12.65
N VAL A 129 4.15 3.56 12.66
CA VAL A 129 3.59 4.36 11.57
C VAL A 129 4.42 4.27 10.29
N ASN A 130 5.70 3.93 10.41
CA ASN A 130 6.64 3.79 9.30
C ASN A 130 6.93 2.32 8.93
N ALA A 131 6.15 1.38 9.46
CA ALA A 131 6.34 -0.03 9.15
C ALA A 131 6.27 -0.26 7.64
N ALA A 132 7.31 -0.87 7.07
CA ALA A 132 7.30 -1.25 5.67
C ALA A 132 6.43 -2.49 5.43
N PHE A 133 5.73 -2.55 4.31
CA PHE A 133 5.12 -3.77 3.79
C PHE A 133 6.20 -4.84 3.57
N ALA A 134 5.91 -6.09 3.94
CA ALA A 134 6.90 -7.17 3.86
C ALA A 134 6.77 -8.04 2.59
N GLY A 135 6.06 -7.55 1.56
CA GLY A 135 5.90 -8.21 0.26
C GLY A 135 6.98 -7.82 -0.76
N ARG A 136 6.58 -7.66 -2.02
CA ARG A 136 7.50 -7.38 -3.13
C ARG A 136 8.09 -5.96 -3.15
N HIS A 137 7.49 -5.05 -2.43
CA HIS A 137 7.90 -3.64 -2.28
C HIS A 137 7.88 -3.29 -0.79
N SER A 138 8.36 -2.10 -0.43
CA SER A 138 8.51 -1.70 0.98
C SER A 138 7.68 -0.46 1.33
N GLU A 139 6.51 -0.35 0.73
CA GLU A 139 5.57 0.74 1.00
C GLU A 139 5.19 0.81 2.48
N THR A 140 5.03 2.03 2.97
CA THR A 140 4.50 2.30 4.31
C THR A 140 2.98 2.56 4.24
N PRO A 141 2.27 2.61 5.37
CA PRO A 141 0.85 3.01 5.39
C PRO A 141 0.57 4.35 4.68
N LEU A 142 1.53 5.29 4.69
CA LEU A 142 1.40 6.57 3.99
C LEU A 142 1.34 6.42 2.46
N HIS A 143 2.10 5.48 1.89
CA HIS A 143 2.02 5.17 0.45
C HIS A 143 0.62 4.67 0.09
N TRP A 144 0.06 3.78 0.89
CA TRP A 144 -1.27 3.21 0.64
C TRP A 144 -2.40 4.23 0.82
N ALA A 145 -2.30 5.11 1.82
CA ALA A 145 -3.22 6.24 1.98
C ALA A 145 -3.16 7.19 0.76
N ALA A 146 -1.95 7.44 0.24
CA ALA A 146 -1.75 8.25 -0.95
C ALA A 146 -2.34 7.60 -2.21
N SER A 147 -2.14 6.30 -2.41
CA SER A 147 -2.70 5.52 -3.52
C SER A 147 -4.23 5.48 -3.50
N SER A 148 -4.83 5.54 -2.31
CA SER A 148 -6.28 5.49 -2.10
C SER A 148 -6.94 6.87 -2.08
N ASN A 149 -6.18 7.97 -2.27
CA ASN A 149 -6.64 9.35 -2.15
C ASN A 149 -7.27 9.68 -0.77
N ASP A 150 -6.86 8.97 0.28
CA ASP A 150 -7.39 9.17 1.63
C ASP A 150 -6.64 10.30 2.35
N VAL A 151 -7.07 11.54 2.10
CA VAL A 151 -6.45 12.74 2.66
C VAL A 151 -6.51 12.74 4.19
N GLY A 152 -7.59 12.23 4.78
CA GLY A 152 -7.72 12.13 6.23
C GLY A 152 -6.70 11.15 6.84
N ALA A 153 -6.49 10.01 6.19
CA ALA A 153 -5.46 9.06 6.60
C ALA A 153 -4.05 9.64 6.44
N ILE A 154 -3.77 10.37 5.35
CA ILE A 154 -2.50 11.07 5.15
C ILE A 154 -2.23 12.02 6.33
N ASP A 155 -3.20 12.85 6.69
CA ASP A 155 -3.02 13.82 7.77
C ASP A 155 -2.72 13.15 9.11
N VAL A 156 -3.55 12.20 9.51
CA VAL A 156 -3.37 11.55 10.81
C VAL A 156 -2.06 10.75 10.88
N LEU A 157 -1.61 10.13 9.77
CA LEU A 157 -0.32 9.45 9.73
C LEU A 157 0.84 10.42 9.88
N LEU A 158 0.81 11.56 9.17
CA LEU A 158 1.85 12.59 9.25
C LEU A 158 1.87 13.25 10.63
N ASP A 159 0.71 13.53 11.24
CA ASP A 159 0.61 14.08 12.59
C ASP A 159 1.19 13.14 13.67
N HIS A 160 1.25 11.86 13.37
CA HIS A 160 1.85 10.84 14.24
C HIS A 160 3.27 10.41 13.80
N GLY A 161 3.93 11.19 12.95
CA GLY A 161 5.35 11.02 12.63
C GLY A 161 5.63 10.06 11.47
N ALA A 162 4.68 9.87 10.55
CA ALA A 162 4.99 9.19 9.29
C ALA A 162 6.07 9.98 8.53
N ASN A 163 7.08 9.27 8.02
CA ASN A 163 8.11 9.88 7.19
C ASN A 163 7.55 10.14 5.79
N ILE A 164 7.31 11.41 5.48
CA ILE A 164 6.76 11.86 4.20
C ILE A 164 7.65 11.50 3.00
N GLU A 165 8.97 11.39 3.24
CA GLU A 165 9.98 11.03 2.24
C GLU A 165 10.38 9.54 2.30
N ALA A 166 9.62 8.70 3.04
CA ALA A 166 9.86 7.26 3.04
C ALA A 166 9.81 6.73 1.60
N ARG A 167 10.81 5.94 1.24
CA ARG A 167 10.87 5.28 -0.07
C ARG A 167 10.28 3.88 0.01
N GLY A 168 9.89 3.32 -1.14
CA GLY A 168 9.35 1.95 -1.19
C GLY A 168 8.15 1.76 -2.10
N SER A 169 7.67 2.85 -2.72
CA SER A 169 6.57 2.85 -3.69
C SER A 169 6.77 1.80 -4.80
N VAL A 170 5.70 1.19 -5.24
CA VAL A 170 5.66 0.35 -6.46
C VAL A 170 6.07 1.15 -7.70
N ILE A 171 5.99 2.47 -7.65
CA ILE A 171 6.40 3.38 -8.72
C ILE A 171 7.88 3.72 -8.55
N GLY A 172 8.73 2.86 -9.09
CA GLY A 172 10.18 3.07 -9.12
C GLY A 172 10.85 3.19 -7.74
N GLY A 173 10.26 2.65 -6.68
CA GLY A 173 10.78 2.75 -5.32
C GLY A 173 10.72 4.18 -4.76
N GLY A 174 9.86 5.04 -5.28
CA GLY A 174 9.68 6.43 -4.88
C GLY A 174 9.00 6.60 -3.51
N THR A 175 8.49 7.81 -3.26
CA THR A 175 7.77 8.19 -2.05
C THR A 175 6.25 8.09 -2.24
N ALA A 176 5.46 8.32 -1.21
CA ALA A 176 3.99 8.39 -1.30
C ALA A 176 3.50 9.42 -2.34
N MET A 177 4.26 10.49 -2.59
CA MET A 177 4.01 11.43 -3.68
C MET A 177 4.05 10.73 -5.05
N SER A 178 4.95 9.77 -5.24
CA SER A 178 5.04 9.00 -6.49
C SER A 178 3.77 8.22 -6.76
N ASP A 179 3.22 7.55 -5.73
CA ASP A 179 1.97 6.79 -5.84
C ASP A 179 0.79 7.72 -6.12
N ALA A 180 0.68 8.81 -5.35
CA ALA A 180 -0.41 9.76 -5.54
C ALA A 180 -0.45 10.31 -6.97
N VAL A 181 0.69 10.74 -7.52
CA VAL A 181 0.76 11.32 -8.87
C VAL A 181 0.55 10.25 -9.94
N ALA A 182 1.20 9.09 -9.84
CA ALA A 182 1.10 8.05 -10.86
C ALA A 182 -0.33 7.48 -10.97
N PHE A 183 -1.03 7.35 -9.85
CA PHE A 183 -2.42 6.88 -9.83
C PHE A 183 -3.45 7.99 -10.02
N GLY A 184 -3.02 9.25 -10.27
CA GLY A 184 -3.92 10.38 -10.48
C GLY A 184 -4.71 10.80 -9.24
N GLN A 185 -4.18 10.54 -8.06
CA GLN A 185 -4.79 10.87 -6.77
C GLN A 185 -4.45 12.32 -6.38
N TRP A 186 -5.02 13.25 -7.13
CA TRP A 186 -4.63 14.67 -7.11
C TRP A 186 -4.84 15.38 -5.77
N GLN A 187 -5.85 14.97 -4.99
CA GLN A 187 -6.08 15.54 -3.65
C GLN A 187 -5.00 15.08 -2.68
N ALA A 188 -4.65 13.79 -2.70
CA ALA A 188 -3.55 13.24 -1.92
C ALA A 188 -2.21 13.89 -2.28
N ALA A 189 -1.92 14.04 -3.59
CA ALA A 189 -0.69 14.66 -4.07
C ALA A 189 -0.57 16.12 -3.60
N ARG A 190 -1.63 16.92 -3.71
CA ARG A 190 -1.65 18.30 -3.21
C ARG A 190 -1.51 18.35 -1.70
N ARG A 191 -2.19 17.47 -0.98
CA ARG A 191 -2.07 17.43 0.48
C ARG A 191 -0.67 17.06 0.94
N LEU A 192 -0.02 16.08 0.30
CA LEU A 192 1.39 15.76 0.56
C LEU A 192 2.30 16.96 0.30
N LEU A 193 2.07 17.70 -0.79
CA LEU A 193 2.82 18.93 -1.08
C LEU A 193 2.62 19.99 0.01
N GLU A 194 1.38 20.26 0.44
CA GLU A 194 1.05 21.18 1.55
C GLU A 194 1.73 20.77 2.86
N ARG A 195 1.94 19.47 3.05
CA ARG A 195 2.62 18.91 4.22
C ARG A 195 4.15 18.84 4.06
N GLY A 196 4.69 19.38 2.97
CA GLY A 196 6.12 19.58 2.74
C GLY A 196 6.83 18.48 1.95
N ALA A 197 6.10 17.59 1.28
CA ALA A 197 6.70 16.57 0.41
C ALA A 197 7.50 17.22 -0.74
N GLN A 198 8.67 16.64 -1.02
CA GLN A 198 9.50 17.03 -2.16
C GLN A 198 8.94 16.46 -3.45
N THR A 199 9.20 17.16 -4.57
CA THR A 199 8.78 16.71 -5.90
C THR A 199 9.97 16.56 -6.84
N THR A 200 9.94 15.54 -7.66
CA THR A 200 10.81 15.36 -8.83
C THR A 200 10.24 16.12 -10.03
N LEU A 201 10.98 16.21 -11.15
CA LEU A 201 10.54 16.91 -12.36
C LEU A 201 9.19 16.41 -12.86
N TRP A 202 8.98 15.09 -12.96
CA TRP A 202 7.72 14.55 -13.50
C TRP A 202 6.52 14.78 -12.57
N GLN A 203 6.74 14.75 -11.24
CA GLN A 203 5.70 15.07 -10.25
C GLN A 203 5.33 16.55 -10.29
N ALA A 204 6.34 17.42 -10.33
CA ALA A 204 6.14 18.86 -10.47
C ALA A 204 5.39 19.20 -11.76
N ALA A 205 5.74 18.57 -12.87
CA ALA A 205 5.08 18.74 -14.16
C ALA A 205 3.62 18.27 -14.11
N ALA A 206 3.33 17.12 -13.51
CA ALA A 206 1.98 16.60 -13.35
C ALA A 206 1.09 17.48 -12.46
N LEU A 207 1.68 18.19 -11.51
CA LEU A 207 0.98 19.09 -10.59
C LEU A 207 0.95 20.54 -11.09
N GLY A 208 1.64 20.87 -12.19
CA GLY A 208 1.72 22.22 -12.76
C GLY A 208 2.57 23.20 -11.95
N LEU A 209 3.52 22.70 -11.16
CA LEU A 209 4.40 23.49 -10.28
C LEU A 209 5.56 24.08 -11.07
N MET A 210 5.30 25.14 -11.83
CA MET A 210 6.27 25.67 -12.81
C MET A 210 7.57 26.14 -12.18
N ASP A 211 7.56 26.75 -11.00
CA ASP A 211 8.77 27.17 -10.29
C ASP A 211 9.67 25.96 -10.00
N ARG A 212 9.08 24.83 -9.55
CA ARG A 212 9.81 23.58 -9.31
C ARG A 212 10.32 22.94 -10.60
N VAL A 213 9.53 23.02 -11.68
CA VAL A 213 9.98 22.58 -13.02
C VAL A 213 11.20 23.38 -13.45
N ASP A 214 11.15 24.71 -13.34
CA ASP A 214 12.30 25.59 -13.67
C ASP A 214 13.54 25.31 -12.79
N GLU A 215 13.36 25.06 -11.51
CA GLU A 215 14.47 24.69 -10.61
C GLU A 215 15.15 23.39 -11.06
N CYS A 216 14.37 22.38 -11.51
CA CYS A 216 14.94 21.15 -12.03
C CYS A 216 15.84 21.39 -13.25
N PHE A 217 15.47 22.33 -14.13
CA PHE A 217 16.29 22.69 -15.30
C PHE A 217 17.53 23.51 -14.98
N LYS A 218 17.58 24.15 -13.81
CA LYS A 218 18.77 24.87 -13.30
C LYS A 218 19.73 23.94 -12.54
N ALA A 219 19.30 22.72 -12.24
CA ALA A 219 20.13 21.73 -11.54
C ALA A 219 21.31 21.25 -12.41
N VAL A 220 22.32 20.74 -11.76
CA VAL A 220 23.50 20.14 -12.41
C VAL A 220 23.66 18.71 -11.95
N PRO A 221 23.56 17.72 -12.86
CA PRO A 221 23.28 17.86 -14.30
C PRO A 221 21.82 18.28 -14.56
N PRO A 222 21.54 18.88 -15.72
CA PRO A 222 20.18 19.20 -16.15
C PRO A 222 19.42 17.91 -16.52
N PRO A 223 18.07 17.95 -16.62
CA PRO A 223 17.27 16.81 -17.01
C PRO A 223 17.66 16.25 -18.40
N THR A 224 17.70 14.95 -18.49
CA THR A 224 17.93 14.21 -19.73
C THR A 224 16.71 14.29 -20.67
N PRO A 225 16.87 14.03 -21.99
CA PRO A 225 15.74 13.97 -22.94
C PRO A 225 14.63 13.01 -22.50
N ASP A 226 14.98 11.86 -21.92
CA ASP A 226 13.99 10.88 -21.43
C ASP A 226 13.23 11.40 -20.21
N GLU A 227 13.90 12.08 -19.29
CA GLU A 227 13.26 12.71 -18.13
C GLU A 227 12.33 13.86 -18.56
N ILE A 228 12.72 14.63 -19.58
CA ILE A 228 11.89 15.69 -20.15
C ILE A 228 10.63 15.10 -20.81
N THR A 229 10.81 14.03 -21.60
CA THR A 229 9.70 13.32 -22.26
C THR A 229 8.75 12.68 -21.24
N ASN A 230 9.30 12.03 -20.22
CA ASN A 230 8.52 11.50 -19.11
C ASN A 230 7.71 12.58 -18.38
N ALA A 231 8.35 13.71 -18.06
CA ALA A 231 7.69 14.83 -17.40
C ALA A 231 6.59 15.46 -18.28
N PHE A 232 6.80 15.52 -19.61
CA PHE A 232 5.80 15.97 -20.57
C PHE A 232 4.55 15.06 -20.56
N TRP A 233 4.77 13.73 -20.59
CA TRP A 233 3.68 12.76 -20.48
C TRP A 233 2.92 12.95 -19.16
N CYS A 234 3.65 13.13 -18.05
CA CYS A 234 3.05 13.34 -16.72
C CYS A 234 2.30 14.69 -16.63
N ALA A 235 2.78 15.76 -17.28
CA ALA A 235 2.04 17.00 -17.40
C ALA A 235 0.70 16.80 -18.15
N CYS A 236 0.69 15.98 -19.20
CA CYS A 236 -0.53 15.60 -19.92
C CYS A 236 -1.46 14.76 -19.05
N HIS A 237 -0.93 13.81 -18.27
CA HIS A 237 -1.67 13.01 -17.29
C HIS A 237 -2.33 13.88 -16.21
N GLY A 238 -1.65 14.91 -15.73
CA GLY A 238 -2.19 15.89 -14.76
C GLY A 238 -3.05 16.99 -15.39
N GLY A 239 -3.20 17.03 -16.73
CA GLY A 239 -3.96 18.06 -17.43
C GLY A 239 -3.28 19.44 -17.43
N GLN A 240 -1.96 19.50 -17.21
CA GLN A 240 -1.19 20.74 -16.98
C GLN A 240 -0.64 21.31 -18.29
N ARG A 241 -1.45 22.12 -18.97
CA ARG A 241 -1.12 22.68 -20.29
C ARG A 241 0.17 23.49 -20.28
N VAL A 242 0.35 24.39 -19.32
CA VAL A 242 1.54 25.25 -19.24
C VAL A 242 2.83 24.44 -19.11
N ALA A 243 2.81 23.42 -18.24
CA ALA A 243 3.95 22.51 -18.09
C ALA A 243 4.20 21.69 -19.36
N ALA A 244 3.15 21.23 -20.03
CA ALA A 244 3.27 20.50 -21.29
C ALA A 244 3.87 21.39 -22.40
N GLU A 245 3.41 22.62 -22.54
CA GLU A 245 3.98 23.59 -23.52
C GLU A 245 5.46 23.83 -23.25
N TYR A 246 5.82 24.08 -22.01
CA TYR A 246 7.19 24.32 -21.56
C TYR A 246 8.12 23.14 -21.88
N LEU A 247 7.69 21.91 -21.55
CA LEU A 247 8.49 20.70 -21.76
C LEU A 247 8.61 20.33 -23.24
N LEU A 248 7.54 20.54 -24.04
CA LEU A 248 7.59 20.31 -25.48
C LEU A 248 8.61 21.26 -26.15
N HIS A 249 8.67 22.54 -25.77
CA HIS A 249 9.69 23.48 -26.27
C HIS A 249 11.12 23.08 -25.88
N ARG A 250 11.30 22.24 -24.87
CA ARG A 250 12.59 21.69 -24.45
C ARG A 250 12.92 20.33 -25.05
N GLY A 251 12.15 19.92 -26.06
CA GLY A 251 12.45 18.73 -26.86
C GLY A 251 11.83 17.43 -26.36
N ALA A 252 10.76 17.50 -25.56
CA ALA A 252 9.98 16.30 -25.22
C ALA A 252 9.41 15.66 -26.48
N ASP A 253 9.39 14.31 -26.51
CA ASP A 253 8.73 13.57 -27.60
C ASP A 253 7.20 13.69 -27.49
N LEU A 254 6.61 14.36 -28.49
CA LEU A 254 5.17 14.60 -28.57
C LEU A 254 4.35 13.32 -28.65
N ASN A 255 4.91 12.24 -29.21
CA ASN A 255 4.20 11.01 -29.54
C ASN A 255 4.73 9.79 -28.78
N TRP A 256 5.56 9.99 -27.77
CA TRP A 256 6.08 8.91 -26.94
C TRP A 256 4.92 8.09 -26.34
N VAL A 257 4.98 6.76 -26.51
CA VAL A 257 4.01 5.86 -25.90
C VAL A 257 4.58 5.39 -24.56
N GLY A 258 4.05 5.95 -23.51
CA GLY A 258 4.52 5.73 -22.13
C GLY A 258 3.68 4.73 -21.33
N TYR A 259 3.31 5.15 -20.12
CA TYR A 259 2.60 4.31 -19.16
C TYR A 259 1.21 3.91 -19.65
N ASP A 260 0.75 2.75 -19.26
CA ASP A 260 -0.53 2.16 -19.70
C ASP A 260 -0.67 2.04 -21.22
N LYS A 261 0.44 2.09 -21.97
CA LYS A 261 0.47 2.14 -23.43
C LYS A 261 -0.28 3.36 -24.00
N LEU A 262 -0.24 4.48 -23.29
CA LEU A 262 -0.87 5.73 -23.67
C LEU A 262 0.17 6.72 -24.21
N SER A 263 -0.21 7.45 -25.28
CA SER A 263 0.51 8.65 -25.70
C SER A 263 0.18 9.84 -24.79
N PRO A 264 0.94 10.96 -24.84
CA PRO A 264 0.57 12.19 -24.14
C PRO A 264 -0.85 12.69 -24.46
N LEU A 265 -1.29 12.51 -25.71
CA LEU A 265 -2.64 12.84 -26.13
C LEU A 265 -3.69 11.95 -25.43
N ASP A 266 -3.45 10.64 -25.35
CA ASP A 266 -4.35 9.70 -24.65
C ASP A 266 -4.38 10.00 -23.15
N ALA A 267 -3.25 10.33 -22.55
CA ALA A 267 -3.16 10.73 -21.16
C ALA A 267 -3.96 12.01 -20.87
N ALA A 268 -3.87 13.02 -21.74
CA ALA A 268 -4.65 14.24 -21.65
C ALA A 268 -6.16 13.98 -21.84
N HIS A 269 -6.54 13.06 -22.70
CA HIS A 269 -7.94 12.61 -22.84
C HIS A 269 -8.45 11.96 -21.56
N ARG A 270 -7.66 11.06 -20.96
CA ARG A 270 -7.98 10.39 -19.69
C ARG A 270 -8.17 11.37 -18.53
N SER A 271 -7.39 12.46 -18.51
CA SER A 271 -7.51 13.51 -17.49
C SER A 271 -8.71 14.46 -17.71
N GLY A 272 -9.43 14.35 -18.83
CA GLY A 272 -10.53 15.24 -19.17
C GLY A 272 -10.11 16.66 -19.58
N ALA A 273 -8.83 16.89 -19.89
CA ALA A 273 -8.26 18.21 -20.19
C ALA A 273 -8.51 18.61 -21.66
N ALA A 274 -9.77 18.93 -22.01
CA ALA A 274 -10.20 19.20 -23.40
C ALA A 274 -9.35 20.26 -24.12
N ALA A 275 -9.02 21.37 -23.44
CA ALA A 275 -8.20 22.44 -24.05
C ALA A 275 -6.76 21.98 -24.33
N LEU A 276 -6.19 21.11 -23.45
CA LEU A 276 -4.89 20.49 -23.67
C LEU A 276 -4.92 19.53 -24.85
N VAL A 277 -5.97 18.70 -24.94
CA VAL A 277 -6.19 17.77 -26.07
C VAL A 277 -6.24 18.53 -27.42
N GLN A 278 -7.00 19.60 -27.49
CA GLN A 278 -7.08 20.43 -28.71
C GLN A 278 -5.72 21.03 -29.09
N TRP A 279 -4.98 21.52 -28.11
CA TRP A 279 -3.64 22.05 -28.32
C TRP A 279 -2.66 20.97 -28.80
N LEU A 280 -2.66 19.79 -28.16
CA LEU A 280 -1.82 18.67 -28.58
C LEU A 280 -2.10 18.25 -30.01
N ARG A 281 -3.37 18.15 -30.41
CA ARG A 281 -3.78 17.86 -31.78
C ARG A 281 -3.28 18.93 -32.76
N SER A 282 -3.34 20.23 -32.40
CA SER A 282 -2.82 21.31 -33.24
C SER A 282 -1.30 21.25 -33.46
N ARG A 283 -0.57 20.55 -32.57
CA ARG A 283 0.87 20.28 -32.67
C ARG A 283 1.21 18.98 -33.40
N GLY A 284 0.22 18.22 -33.89
CA GLY A 284 0.42 16.95 -34.58
C GLY A 284 0.50 15.74 -33.66
N ALA A 285 0.04 15.84 -32.39
CA ALA A 285 0.01 14.71 -31.48
C ALA A 285 -0.91 13.60 -32.01
N LYS A 286 -0.47 12.36 -31.88
CA LYS A 286 -1.18 11.14 -32.24
C LYS A 286 -1.57 10.35 -30.99
N SER A 287 -2.68 9.63 -31.04
CA SER A 287 -2.94 8.60 -30.05
C SER A 287 -1.99 7.42 -30.24
N ALA A 288 -1.82 6.59 -29.20
CA ALA A 288 -0.98 5.39 -29.31
C ALA A 288 -1.46 4.45 -30.44
N LYS A 289 -2.78 4.37 -30.65
CA LYS A 289 -3.36 3.58 -31.76
C LYS A 289 -2.99 4.13 -33.14
N GLU A 290 -3.00 5.47 -33.30
CA GLU A 290 -2.60 6.12 -34.54
C GLU A 290 -1.10 5.98 -34.82
N SER A 291 -0.26 5.92 -33.78
CA SER A 291 1.19 5.74 -33.90
C SER A 291 1.58 4.30 -34.30
N THR A 292 0.78 3.28 -33.94
CA THR A 292 1.04 1.87 -34.28
C THR A 292 0.44 1.44 -35.63
N ALA A 293 -0.36 2.29 -36.28
CA ALA A 293 -1.02 2.00 -37.55
C ALA A 293 -0.18 2.38 -38.80
N VAL A 294 1.10 2.71 -38.62
CA VAL A 294 2.11 2.99 -39.64
C VAL A 294 3.18 1.91 -39.54
#